data_7481704cddc1590dcc70759c7b220f2e
#
_entry.id   7481704cddc1590dcc70759c7b220f2e
#
_cell.length_a   1.000
_cell.length_b   1.000
_cell.length_c   1.000
_cell.angle_alpha   90.00
_cell.angle_beta   90.00
_cell.angle_gamma   90.00
#
_symmetry.space_group_name_H-M   'P 1'
#
loop_
_entity.id
_entity.type
_entity.pdbx_description
1 polymer ?
#
loop_
_entity_poly.entity_id
_entity_poly.type
_entity_poly.pdbx_seq_one_letter_code
_entity_poly.pdbx_strand_id
1 'polypeptide(L)'
;MDYITKTLGVPVIRTEWKQQAALPFFLNDRYTFEQADIGGVACLIVHPVGELDTINTLKKHVARLHAASGRQVVFELTAISRQRRNSFIDAKLAFVVPEKQVYLPFLGALLTERCDSEGLVTGAEKLQPSAQMLLFAYILNGNEPMPMTPFAERFAFSAMTITRAANQLVALGLLNKSCSVGAQKMLCTELDTKGLYQKAVPYLIQPVRTTVFIEKSAVTRDMFPAGLSALSEMSMLNPPAVETWGMVGGKIKGSAQKLIDSEKQCALQLWRYDPRRISQTGRVDVLSLAASLADDMDERVEQCIEEILEKVW
;
A
#
# COMPACT_ATOMS: atom_id res chain seq x y z
N MET A 1 -4.26 23.67 -19.59
CA MET A 1 -2.79 23.54 -19.65
C MET A 1 -2.49 22.07 -19.40
N ASP A 2 -1.64 21.44 -20.21
CA ASP A 2 -1.31 20.02 -20.05
C ASP A 2 -0.67 19.77 -18.67
N TYR A 3 -1.02 18.67 -18.00
CA TYR A 3 -0.49 18.34 -16.69
C TYR A 3 1.04 18.19 -16.68
N ILE A 4 1.60 17.61 -17.73
CA ILE A 4 3.05 17.46 -17.89
C ILE A 4 3.71 18.85 -17.98
N THR A 5 3.13 19.78 -18.76
CA THR A 5 3.65 21.16 -18.86
C THR A 5 3.62 21.86 -17.50
N LYS A 6 2.52 21.74 -16.75
CA LYS A 6 2.37 22.33 -15.42
C LYS A 6 3.42 21.79 -14.46
N THR A 7 3.68 20.47 -14.52
CA THR A 7 4.50 19.76 -13.53
C THR A 7 6.00 19.82 -13.84
N LEU A 8 6.38 19.71 -15.12
CA LEU A 8 7.79 19.70 -15.56
C LEU A 8 8.30 21.06 -16.06
N GLY A 9 7.41 22.00 -16.31
CA GLY A 9 7.80 23.29 -16.90
C GLY A 9 8.25 23.19 -18.37
N VAL A 10 8.05 22.05 -19.03
CA VAL A 10 8.43 21.83 -20.44
C VAL A 10 7.21 21.94 -21.35
N PRO A 11 7.35 22.47 -22.57
CA PRO A 11 6.25 22.53 -23.51
C PRO A 11 5.82 21.12 -23.94
N VAL A 12 4.51 20.91 -24.05
CA VAL A 12 3.91 19.69 -24.57
C VAL A 12 2.99 20.04 -25.71
N ILE A 13 3.27 19.48 -26.88
CA ILE A 13 2.45 19.65 -28.09
C ILE A 13 1.90 18.28 -28.44
N ARG A 14 0.57 18.12 -28.34
CA ARG A 14 -0.14 16.87 -28.68
C ARG A 14 -0.82 17.01 -30.04
N THR A 15 -0.77 15.94 -30.82
CA THR A 15 -1.44 15.86 -32.11
C THR A 15 -1.88 14.42 -32.39
N GLU A 16 -2.83 14.23 -33.28
CA GLU A 16 -3.32 12.91 -33.65
C GLU A 16 -2.22 12.07 -34.32
N TRP A 17 -2.08 10.82 -33.95
CA TRP A 17 -1.14 9.90 -34.58
C TRP A 17 -1.78 9.14 -35.75
N LYS A 18 -1.44 9.54 -37.00
CA LYS A 18 -2.05 9.05 -38.23
C LYS A 18 -1.59 7.65 -38.68
N GLN A 19 -0.50 7.11 -38.09
CA GLN A 19 0.08 5.82 -38.49
C GLN A 19 -0.51 4.62 -37.74
N GLN A 20 -1.55 4.81 -36.97
CA GLN A 20 -2.23 3.77 -36.17
C GLN A 20 -2.68 2.57 -37.03
N ALA A 21 -3.08 2.78 -38.28
CA ALA A 21 -3.50 1.73 -39.20
C ALA A 21 -2.42 0.68 -39.52
N ALA A 22 -1.13 1.03 -39.31
CA ALA A 22 0.00 0.11 -39.54
C ALA A 22 0.27 -0.83 -38.35
N LEU A 23 -0.40 -0.62 -37.22
CA LEU A 23 -0.23 -1.47 -36.04
C LEU A 23 -1.01 -2.79 -36.14
N PRO A 24 -0.53 -3.87 -35.49
CA PRO A 24 -1.29 -5.08 -35.30
C PRO A 24 -2.64 -4.81 -34.62
N PHE A 25 -3.70 -5.48 -35.07
CA PHE A 25 -5.08 -5.29 -34.62
C PHE A 25 -5.23 -5.34 -33.10
N PHE A 26 -4.54 -6.28 -32.43
CA PHE A 26 -4.61 -6.43 -30.95
C PHE A 26 -4.09 -5.21 -30.17
N LEU A 27 -3.18 -4.37 -30.76
CA LEU A 27 -2.74 -3.14 -30.12
C LEU A 27 -3.78 -2.03 -30.31
N ASN A 28 -4.45 -1.98 -31.45
CA ASN A 28 -5.52 -1.01 -31.71
C ASN A 28 -6.79 -1.30 -30.91
N ASP A 29 -7.02 -2.55 -30.55
CA ASP A 29 -8.16 -2.96 -29.71
C ASP A 29 -7.93 -2.60 -28.24
N ARG A 30 -6.66 -2.58 -27.79
CA ARG A 30 -6.29 -2.35 -26.39
C ARG A 30 -5.90 -0.92 -26.05
N TYR A 31 -5.55 -0.12 -27.05
CA TYR A 31 -5.02 1.21 -26.83
C TYR A 31 -5.54 2.22 -27.83
N THR A 32 -5.73 3.46 -27.37
CA THR A 32 -5.80 4.62 -28.25
C THR A 32 -4.48 5.40 -28.17
N PHE A 33 -4.18 6.16 -29.22
CA PHE A 33 -2.84 6.74 -29.39
C PHE A 33 -2.90 8.22 -29.76
N GLU A 34 -2.01 8.98 -29.15
CA GLU A 34 -1.71 10.36 -29.55
C GLU A 34 -0.19 10.50 -29.72
N GLN A 35 0.26 11.31 -30.66
CA GLN A 35 1.66 11.70 -30.68
C GLN A 35 1.86 12.99 -29.90
N ALA A 36 2.97 13.08 -29.20
CA ALA A 36 3.34 14.28 -28.45
C ALA A 36 4.82 14.61 -28.63
N ASP A 37 5.13 15.89 -28.54
CA ASP A 37 6.48 16.37 -28.28
C ASP A 37 6.53 16.85 -26.84
N ILE A 38 7.41 16.26 -26.02
CA ILE A 38 7.57 16.60 -24.60
C ILE A 38 8.98 17.15 -24.41
N GLY A 39 9.11 18.47 -24.33
CA GLY A 39 10.40 19.12 -24.15
C GLY A 39 11.43 18.79 -25.24
N GLY A 40 10.99 18.64 -26.49
CA GLY A 40 11.83 18.29 -27.64
C GLY A 40 12.02 16.79 -27.86
N VAL A 41 11.40 15.93 -27.03
CA VAL A 41 11.44 14.47 -27.22
C VAL A 41 10.13 13.99 -27.85
N ALA A 42 10.26 13.32 -29.01
CA ALA A 42 9.10 12.75 -29.71
C ALA A 42 8.54 11.53 -28.95
N CYS A 43 7.30 11.63 -28.51
CA CYS A 43 6.61 10.62 -27.71
C CYS A 43 5.37 10.09 -28.41
N LEU A 44 4.98 8.86 -28.06
CA LEU A 44 3.69 8.25 -28.35
C LEU A 44 2.95 8.08 -27.01
N ILE A 45 1.89 8.85 -26.81
CA ILE A 45 1.01 8.72 -25.64
C ILE A 45 0.05 7.57 -25.93
N VAL A 46 -0.06 6.67 -24.96
CA VAL A 46 -0.85 5.45 -25.06
C VAL A 46 -1.89 5.44 -23.94
N HIS A 47 -3.16 5.41 -24.32
CA HIS A 47 -4.28 5.35 -23.40
C HIS A 47 -4.86 3.93 -23.44
N PRO A 48 -4.77 3.17 -22.33
CA PRO A 48 -5.36 1.83 -22.27
C PRO A 48 -6.91 1.87 -22.36
N VAL A 49 -7.47 0.95 -23.12
CA VAL A 49 -8.90 0.70 -23.19
C VAL A 49 -9.17 -0.53 -22.32
N GLY A 50 -9.59 -0.34 -21.07
CA GLY A 50 -9.79 -1.41 -20.10
C GLY A 50 -8.58 -1.67 -19.19
N GLU A 51 -8.49 -2.90 -18.67
CA GLU A 51 -7.45 -3.29 -17.72
C GLU A 51 -6.06 -3.40 -18.36
N LEU A 52 -5.06 -3.02 -17.58
CA LEU A 52 -3.65 -3.13 -18.00
C LEU A 52 -3.16 -4.57 -17.96
N ASP A 53 -2.45 -4.97 -18.97
CA ASP A 53 -1.78 -6.27 -19.05
C ASP A 53 -0.63 -6.41 -18.04
N THR A 54 -0.08 -7.63 -17.91
CA THR A 54 1.09 -7.89 -17.08
C THR A 54 2.30 -7.07 -17.55
N ILE A 55 3.22 -6.74 -16.64
CA ILE A 55 4.43 -5.94 -16.94
C ILE A 55 5.24 -6.52 -18.09
N ASN A 56 5.36 -7.85 -18.16
CA ASN A 56 6.10 -8.50 -19.24
C ASN A 56 5.41 -8.32 -20.62
N THR A 57 4.09 -8.33 -20.63
CA THR A 57 3.28 -8.06 -21.83
C THR A 57 3.43 -6.59 -22.23
N LEU A 58 3.32 -5.66 -21.28
CA LEU A 58 3.51 -4.23 -21.51
C LEU A 58 4.90 -3.90 -22.08
N LYS A 59 5.97 -4.52 -21.57
CA LYS A 59 7.32 -4.38 -22.16
C LYS A 59 7.37 -4.80 -23.63
N LYS A 60 6.70 -5.91 -23.99
CA LYS A 60 6.62 -6.36 -25.39
C LYS A 60 5.80 -5.39 -26.25
N HIS A 61 4.72 -4.84 -25.71
CA HIS A 61 3.91 -3.83 -26.41
C HIS A 61 4.71 -2.55 -26.63
N VAL A 62 5.41 -2.05 -25.60
CA VAL A 62 6.29 -0.87 -25.71
C VAL A 62 7.38 -1.07 -26.77
N ALA A 63 8.04 -2.22 -26.78
CA ALA A 63 9.07 -2.51 -27.78
C ALA A 63 8.50 -2.49 -29.21
N ARG A 64 7.31 -3.04 -29.43
CA ARG A 64 6.64 -3.03 -30.74
C ARG A 64 6.17 -1.64 -31.14
N LEU A 65 5.58 -0.89 -30.21
CA LEU A 65 5.15 0.49 -30.46
C LEU A 65 6.33 1.40 -30.75
N HIS A 66 7.42 1.24 -30.01
CA HIS A 66 8.67 1.99 -30.27
C HIS A 66 9.26 1.66 -31.65
N ALA A 67 9.31 0.38 -32.00
CA ALA A 67 9.79 -0.05 -33.33
C ALA A 67 8.92 0.48 -34.48
N ALA A 68 7.61 0.57 -34.29
CA ALA A 68 6.67 1.05 -35.32
C ALA A 68 6.64 2.58 -35.43
N SER A 69 6.82 3.31 -34.31
CA SER A 69 6.68 4.77 -34.28
C SER A 69 8.01 5.54 -34.28
N GLY A 70 9.11 4.90 -33.86
CA GLY A 70 10.38 5.55 -33.55
C GLY A 70 10.33 6.53 -32.36
N ARG A 71 9.26 6.46 -31.53
CA ARG A 71 8.98 7.42 -30.48
C ARG A 71 9.08 6.79 -29.09
N GLN A 72 9.33 7.59 -28.07
CA GLN A 72 9.25 7.13 -26.69
C GLN A 72 7.78 6.85 -26.32
N VAL A 73 7.51 5.68 -25.77
CA VAL A 73 6.13 5.27 -25.40
C VAL A 73 5.84 5.71 -23.97
N VAL A 74 4.74 6.43 -23.78
CA VAL A 74 4.29 6.94 -22.47
C VAL A 74 2.85 6.51 -22.25
N PHE A 75 2.58 5.77 -21.20
CA PHE A 75 1.22 5.42 -20.80
C PHE A 75 0.58 6.60 -20.07
N GLU A 76 -0.59 7.05 -20.54
CA GLU A 76 -1.42 7.97 -19.78
C GLU A 76 -2.56 7.19 -19.13
N LEU A 77 -2.56 7.15 -17.80
CA LEU A 77 -3.42 6.33 -16.97
C LEU A 77 -4.38 7.20 -16.17
N THR A 78 -5.60 6.78 -15.97
CA THR A 78 -6.58 7.46 -15.10
C THR A 78 -6.26 7.26 -13.62
N ALA A 79 -5.76 6.08 -13.28
CA ALA A 79 -5.29 5.72 -11.95
C ALA A 79 -4.21 4.64 -12.03
N ILE A 80 -3.41 4.53 -10.99
CA ILE A 80 -2.42 3.46 -10.85
C ILE A 80 -2.28 3.10 -9.37
N SER A 81 -2.30 1.81 -9.05
CA SER A 81 -2.04 1.34 -7.70
C SER A 81 -0.58 1.56 -7.31
N ARG A 82 -0.28 1.63 -6.02
CA ARG A 82 1.09 1.80 -5.51
C ARG A 82 2.03 0.72 -6.02
N GLN A 83 1.56 -0.50 -6.04
CA GLN A 83 2.31 -1.65 -6.51
C GLN A 83 2.57 -1.59 -8.02
N ARG A 84 1.51 -1.37 -8.80
CA ARG A 84 1.62 -1.25 -10.26
C ARG A 84 2.58 -0.13 -10.66
N ARG A 85 2.52 0.99 -9.94
CA ARG A 85 3.47 2.09 -10.07
C ARG A 85 4.91 1.64 -9.87
N ASN A 86 5.20 0.93 -8.78
CA ASN A 86 6.55 0.42 -8.50
C ASN A 86 7.00 -0.53 -9.62
N SER A 87 6.14 -1.43 -10.07
CA SER A 87 6.42 -2.32 -11.19
C SER A 87 6.71 -1.58 -12.49
N PHE A 88 6.01 -0.46 -12.78
CA PHE A 88 6.30 0.39 -13.94
C PHE A 88 7.66 1.08 -13.80
N ILE A 89 8.00 1.59 -12.61
CA ILE A 89 9.29 2.23 -12.31
C ILE A 89 10.44 1.23 -12.45
N ASP A 90 10.32 0.04 -11.85
CA ASP A 90 11.32 -1.02 -11.93
C ASP A 90 11.52 -1.51 -13.38
N ALA A 91 10.43 -1.57 -14.14
CA ALA A 91 10.44 -1.92 -15.56
C ALA A 91 10.90 -0.78 -16.47
N LYS A 92 11.13 0.43 -15.93
CA LYS A 92 11.45 1.67 -16.68
C LYS A 92 10.40 2.02 -17.74
N LEU A 93 9.13 1.69 -17.50
CA LEU A 93 8.01 2.05 -18.35
C LEU A 93 7.57 3.47 -18.01
N ALA A 94 7.60 4.37 -19.01
CA ALA A 94 7.17 5.75 -18.80
C ALA A 94 5.65 5.83 -18.66
N PHE A 95 5.16 6.59 -17.67
CA PHE A 95 3.74 6.81 -17.47
C PHE A 95 3.44 8.18 -16.88
N VAL A 96 2.20 8.61 -17.09
CA VAL A 96 1.61 9.82 -16.50
C VAL A 96 0.25 9.45 -15.95
N VAL A 97 -0.01 9.87 -14.72
CA VAL A 97 -1.35 9.90 -14.11
C VAL A 97 -1.67 11.38 -13.91
N PRO A 98 -2.56 11.97 -14.72
CA PRO A 98 -2.90 13.40 -14.62
C PRO A 98 -3.29 13.77 -13.20
N GLU A 99 -2.86 14.94 -12.73
CA GLU A 99 -3.08 15.50 -11.39
C GLU A 99 -2.44 14.70 -10.23
N LYS A 100 -1.67 13.62 -10.52
CA LYS A 100 -1.07 12.77 -9.48
C LYS A 100 0.40 12.48 -9.66
N GLN A 101 0.83 12.05 -10.85
CA GLN A 101 2.21 11.58 -11.04
C GLN A 101 2.69 11.64 -12.48
N VAL A 102 3.99 11.94 -12.64
CA VAL A 102 4.73 11.84 -13.90
C VAL A 102 5.99 11.00 -13.67
N TYR A 103 6.20 9.97 -14.51
CA TYR A 103 7.44 9.21 -14.57
C TYR A 103 7.90 9.10 -16.02
N LEU A 104 8.90 9.90 -16.38
CA LEU A 104 9.48 9.96 -17.72
C LEU A 104 10.99 9.72 -17.65
N PRO A 105 11.43 8.45 -17.59
CA PRO A 105 12.83 8.10 -17.36
C PRO A 105 13.77 8.63 -18.46
N PHE A 106 13.28 8.81 -19.65
CA PHE A 106 14.05 9.38 -20.78
C PHE A 106 14.34 10.89 -20.62
N LEU A 107 13.60 11.59 -19.74
CA LEU A 107 13.88 12.98 -19.35
C LEU A 107 14.61 13.06 -17.99
N GLY A 108 14.91 11.93 -17.36
CA GLY A 108 15.45 11.90 -15.99
C GLY A 108 14.46 12.37 -14.94
N ALA A 109 13.16 12.40 -15.24
CA ALA A 109 12.13 12.96 -14.37
C ALA A 109 11.26 11.88 -13.72
N LEU A 110 11.19 11.91 -12.40
CA LEU A 110 10.19 11.22 -11.59
C LEU A 110 9.57 12.26 -10.65
N LEU A 111 8.37 12.70 -10.96
CA LEU A 111 7.61 13.64 -10.14
C LEU A 111 6.29 13.01 -9.73
N THR A 112 6.04 13.04 -8.43
CA THR A 112 4.81 12.58 -7.79
C THR A 112 4.22 13.76 -7.03
N GLU A 113 3.00 14.17 -7.36
CA GLU A 113 2.27 15.07 -6.47
C GLU A 113 1.98 14.29 -5.18
N ARG A 114 2.61 14.74 -4.10
CA ARG A 114 2.15 14.41 -2.78
C ARG A 114 1.01 15.36 -2.50
N CYS A 115 -0.20 14.85 -2.27
CA CYS A 115 -1.19 15.63 -1.56
C CYS A 115 -0.51 16.16 -0.32
N ASP A 116 -0.55 17.48 -0.13
CA ASP A 116 0.16 18.20 0.91
C ASP A 116 -0.06 17.59 2.28
N SER A 117 0.91 16.81 2.72
CA SER A 117 1.33 16.81 4.09
C SER A 117 2.67 17.55 4.09
N GLU A 118 2.64 18.79 4.53
CA GLU A 118 3.82 19.61 4.78
C GLU A 118 4.85 18.81 5.56
N GLY A 119 6.03 18.66 5.00
CA GLY A 119 7.18 18.07 5.67
C GLY A 119 7.92 17.08 4.79
N LEU A 120 8.97 17.54 4.13
CA LEU A 120 10.08 16.70 3.67
C LEU A 120 10.64 15.93 4.87
N VAL A 121 10.17 14.70 5.09
CA VAL A 121 10.76 13.80 6.06
C VAL A 121 11.60 12.78 5.30
N THR A 122 12.74 13.22 4.83
CA THR A 122 13.89 12.33 4.58
C THR A 122 14.30 11.75 5.92
N GLY A 123 13.96 10.48 6.19
CA GLY A 123 14.23 9.83 7.47
C GLY A 123 13.10 9.89 8.48
N ALA A 124 11.82 9.87 8.06
CA ALA A 124 10.68 9.82 8.97
C ALA A 124 10.85 8.66 9.96
N GLU A 125 10.89 9.00 11.24
CA GLU A 125 10.92 8.02 12.31
C GLU A 125 9.67 7.14 12.20
N LYS A 126 9.87 5.85 11.93
CA LYS A 126 8.78 4.88 11.85
C LYS A 126 8.12 4.71 13.22
N LEU A 127 6.83 4.43 13.21
CA LEU A 127 6.09 4.17 14.44
C LEU A 127 6.67 2.99 15.21
N GLN A 128 6.74 3.12 16.53
CA GLN A 128 6.96 1.96 17.38
C GLN A 128 5.73 1.03 17.35
N PRO A 129 5.90 -0.29 17.54
CA PRO A 129 4.78 -1.23 17.53
C PRO A 129 3.61 -0.82 18.43
N SER A 130 3.90 -0.28 19.61
CA SER A 130 2.89 0.21 20.55
C SER A 130 2.15 1.46 20.06
N ALA A 131 2.84 2.33 19.34
CA ALA A 131 2.23 3.53 18.76
C ALA A 131 1.34 3.16 17.56
N GLN A 132 1.75 2.20 16.73
CA GLN A 132 0.93 1.70 15.64
C GLN A 132 -0.34 0.99 16.15
N MET A 133 -0.21 0.16 17.21
CA MET A 133 -1.38 -0.44 17.85
C MET A 133 -2.36 0.61 18.37
N LEU A 134 -1.86 1.64 19.04
CA LEU A 134 -2.68 2.72 19.58
C LEU A 134 -3.39 3.50 18.47
N LEU A 135 -2.67 3.84 17.40
CA LEU A 135 -3.23 4.51 16.23
C LEU A 135 -4.34 3.69 15.57
N PHE A 136 -4.09 2.41 15.31
CA PHE A 136 -5.06 1.54 14.66
C PHE A 136 -6.30 1.33 15.53
N ALA A 137 -6.13 1.17 16.83
CA ALA A 137 -7.27 1.08 17.75
C ALA A 137 -8.06 2.40 17.81
N TYR A 138 -7.40 3.54 17.72
CA TYR A 138 -8.04 4.85 17.66
C TYR A 138 -8.87 5.00 16.38
N ILE A 139 -8.30 4.64 15.22
CA ILE A 139 -9.00 4.67 13.93
C ILE A 139 -10.21 3.75 13.94
N LEU A 140 -10.06 2.50 14.41
CA LEU A 140 -11.14 1.50 14.45
C LEU A 140 -12.23 1.83 15.50
N ASN A 141 -11.97 2.80 16.38
CA ASN A 141 -12.97 3.35 17.29
C ASN A 141 -13.67 4.60 16.71
N GLY A 142 -13.57 4.85 15.41
CA GLY A 142 -14.25 5.94 14.73
C GLY A 142 -13.67 7.32 14.99
N ASN A 143 -12.40 7.43 15.38
CA ASN A 143 -11.71 8.68 15.72
C ASN A 143 -12.35 9.50 16.87
N GLU A 144 -13.17 8.87 17.68
CA GLU A 144 -13.76 9.54 18.84
C GLU A 144 -12.68 9.89 19.89
N PRO A 145 -12.78 11.05 20.55
CA PRO A 145 -11.88 11.41 21.64
C PRO A 145 -11.85 10.34 22.72
N MET A 146 -10.66 9.83 23.05
CA MET A 146 -10.54 8.64 23.88
C MET A 146 -9.48 8.80 24.97
N PRO A 147 -9.76 8.43 26.24
CA PRO A 147 -8.76 8.41 27.29
C PRO A 147 -7.73 7.30 27.04
N MET A 148 -6.49 7.51 27.49
CA MET A 148 -5.40 6.55 27.27
C MET A 148 -5.49 5.29 28.14
N THR A 149 -6.15 5.36 29.30
CA THR A 149 -6.22 4.27 30.28
C THR A 149 -6.85 2.99 29.74
N PRO A 150 -8.01 3.02 29.04
CA PRO A 150 -8.60 1.82 28.48
C PRO A 150 -7.71 1.09 27.47
N PHE A 151 -6.89 1.83 26.71
CA PHE A 151 -5.93 1.23 25.79
C PHE A 151 -4.78 0.54 26.52
N ALA A 152 -4.30 1.13 27.62
CA ALA A 152 -3.27 0.52 28.44
C ALA A 152 -3.71 -0.84 28.98
N GLU A 153 -4.91 -0.93 29.50
CA GLU A 153 -5.51 -2.17 29.99
C GLU A 153 -5.70 -3.19 28.86
N ARG A 154 -6.33 -2.77 27.76
CA ARG A 154 -6.63 -3.61 26.59
C ARG A 154 -5.39 -4.23 25.97
N PHE A 155 -4.29 -3.46 25.87
CA PHE A 155 -3.04 -3.93 25.28
C PHE A 155 -2.10 -4.58 26.28
N ALA A 156 -2.44 -4.58 27.57
CA ALA A 156 -1.56 -4.94 28.68
C ALA A 156 -0.25 -4.16 28.65
N PHE A 157 -0.34 -2.86 28.38
CA PHE A 157 0.79 -1.94 28.38
C PHE A 157 0.91 -1.22 29.75
N SER A 158 2.14 -0.91 30.14
CA SER A 158 2.35 0.00 31.26
C SER A 158 1.89 1.42 30.90
N ALA A 159 1.53 2.22 31.92
CA ALA A 159 1.17 3.62 31.74
C ALA A 159 2.28 4.42 31.00
N MET A 160 3.54 4.04 31.21
CA MET A 160 4.67 4.66 30.51
C MET A 160 4.69 4.28 29.04
N THR A 161 4.43 3.03 28.68
CA THR A 161 4.38 2.56 27.28
C THR A 161 3.30 3.29 26.49
N ILE A 162 2.07 3.38 27.04
CA ILE A 162 0.99 4.06 26.36
C ILE A 162 1.23 5.56 26.23
N THR A 163 1.87 6.19 27.23
CA THR A 163 2.24 7.61 27.19
C THR A 163 3.30 7.87 26.13
N ARG A 164 4.31 7.00 25.98
CA ARG A 164 5.33 7.11 24.94
C ARG A 164 4.72 6.93 23.56
N ALA A 165 3.85 5.94 23.39
CA ALA A 165 3.11 5.71 22.15
C ALA A 165 2.29 6.95 21.74
N ALA A 166 1.52 7.51 22.66
CA ALA A 166 0.75 8.73 22.44
C ALA A 166 1.64 9.94 22.12
N ASN A 167 2.78 10.09 22.80
CA ASN A 167 3.72 11.18 22.51
C ASN A 167 4.29 11.07 21.10
N GLN A 168 4.62 9.88 20.62
CA GLN A 168 5.10 9.68 19.25
C GLN A 168 4.03 10.08 18.23
N LEU A 169 2.76 9.70 18.43
CA LEU A 169 1.66 10.07 17.53
C LEU A 169 1.42 11.58 17.51
N VAL A 170 1.57 12.25 18.66
CA VAL A 170 1.46 13.72 18.76
C VAL A 170 2.65 14.41 18.08
N ALA A 171 3.87 13.92 18.29
CA ALA A 171 5.07 14.47 17.66
C ALA A 171 5.04 14.40 16.12
N LEU A 172 4.37 13.37 15.57
CA LEU A 172 4.15 13.20 14.14
C LEU A 172 2.91 13.96 13.61
N GLY A 173 2.22 14.69 14.48
CA GLY A 173 1.03 15.46 14.13
C GLY A 173 -0.16 14.57 13.69
N LEU A 174 -0.18 13.30 14.07
CA LEU A 174 -1.28 12.37 13.77
C LEU A 174 -2.44 12.54 14.76
N LEU A 175 -2.13 12.71 16.04
CA LEU A 175 -3.10 12.93 17.11
C LEU A 175 -2.71 14.15 17.94
N ASN A 176 -3.66 14.68 18.70
CA ASN A 176 -3.50 15.77 19.66
C ASN A 176 -3.87 15.29 21.08
N LYS A 177 -3.27 15.91 22.10
CA LYS A 177 -3.61 15.71 23.51
C LYS A 177 -4.40 16.87 24.14
N SER A 178 -4.92 17.76 23.32
CA SER A 178 -5.55 19.00 23.76
C SER A 178 -7.01 18.87 24.15
N CYS A 179 -7.64 17.74 23.84
CA CYS A 179 -9.01 17.49 24.26
C CYS A 179 -9.00 17.04 25.72
N SER A 180 -9.69 17.75 26.60
CA SER A 180 -9.88 17.34 27.99
C SER A 180 -11.37 17.27 28.32
N VAL A 181 -11.79 16.12 28.82
CA VAL A 181 -13.10 16.00 29.45
C VAL A 181 -12.84 15.83 30.94
N GLY A 182 -13.09 16.87 31.71
CA GLY A 182 -12.68 16.93 33.13
C GLY A 182 -11.15 16.98 33.31
N ALA A 183 -10.63 16.16 34.21
CA ALA A 183 -9.18 16.09 34.53
C ALA A 183 -8.39 15.14 33.63
N GLN A 184 -9.04 14.37 32.73
CA GLN A 184 -8.40 13.38 31.89
C GLN A 184 -7.97 13.97 30.55
N LYS A 185 -6.70 13.78 30.18
CA LYS A 185 -6.19 14.06 28.84
C LYS A 185 -6.65 13.01 27.88
N MET A 186 -7.28 13.44 26.79
CA MET A 186 -7.79 12.56 25.74
C MET A 186 -6.94 12.70 24.48
N LEU A 187 -6.88 11.63 23.70
CA LEU A 187 -6.37 11.67 22.33
C LEU A 187 -7.50 12.09 21.41
N CYS A 188 -7.22 12.98 20.48
CA CYS A 188 -8.17 13.47 19.48
C CYS A 188 -7.46 13.86 18.18
N THR A 189 -8.22 13.99 17.11
CA THR A 189 -7.79 14.51 15.81
C THR A 189 -8.93 15.27 15.15
N GLU A 190 -8.61 16.18 14.26
CA GLU A 190 -9.58 16.87 13.39
C GLU A 190 -9.78 16.14 12.05
N LEU A 191 -8.93 15.14 11.77
CA LEU A 191 -9.02 14.35 10.56
C LEU A 191 -10.13 13.30 10.68
N ASP A 192 -10.79 13.02 9.57
CA ASP A 192 -11.64 11.84 9.46
C ASP A 192 -10.81 10.54 9.49
N THR A 193 -11.47 9.42 9.62
CA THR A 193 -10.85 8.10 9.76
C THR A 193 -9.91 7.79 8.60
N LYS A 194 -10.36 8.01 7.36
CA LYS A 194 -9.60 7.78 6.13
C LYS A 194 -8.40 8.73 6.02
N GLY A 195 -8.60 10.01 6.27
CA GLY A 195 -7.55 11.02 6.22
C GLY A 195 -6.45 10.77 7.27
N LEU A 196 -6.82 10.37 8.48
CA LEU A 196 -5.85 10.00 9.50
C LEU A 196 -5.01 8.78 9.08
N TYR A 197 -5.65 7.75 8.54
CA TYR A 197 -4.94 6.57 8.03
C TYR A 197 -3.98 6.94 6.89
N GLN A 198 -4.45 7.69 5.90
CA GLN A 198 -3.62 8.14 4.77
C GLN A 198 -2.41 8.96 5.21
N LYS A 199 -2.60 9.87 6.16
CA LYS A 199 -1.50 10.65 6.76
C LYS A 199 -0.51 9.77 7.52
N ALA A 200 -0.97 8.67 8.13
CA ALA A 200 -0.13 7.76 8.89
C ALA A 200 0.67 6.77 8.01
N VAL A 201 0.22 6.45 6.80
CA VAL A 201 0.86 5.45 5.90
C VAL A 201 2.39 5.61 5.80
N PRO A 202 2.98 6.82 5.64
CA PRO A 202 4.44 6.98 5.56
C PRO A 202 5.19 6.53 6.81
N TYR A 203 4.54 6.49 7.96
CA TYR A 203 5.13 6.19 9.27
C TYR A 203 4.90 4.74 9.72
N LEU A 204 3.99 4.00 9.04
CA LEU A 204 3.65 2.64 9.42
C LEU A 204 4.85 1.70 9.29
N ILE A 205 4.92 0.74 10.23
CA ILE A 205 5.88 -0.37 10.17
C ILE A 205 5.19 -1.62 9.63
N GLN A 206 5.98 -2.50 9.03
CA GLN A 206 5.55 -3.88 8.74
C GLN A 206 5.33 -4.61 10.08
N PRO A 207 4.09 -5.04 10.38
CA PRO A 207 3.81 -5.71 11.66
C PRO A 207 4.44 -7.10 11.76
N VAL A 208 4.65 -7.78 10.65
CA VAL A 208 5.33 -9.07 10.58
C VAL A 208 6.85 -8.86 10.58
N ARG A 209 7.54 -9.48 11.52
CA ARG A 209 9.00 -9.43 11.63
C ARG A 209 9.69 -10.39 10.68
N THR A 210 9.17 -11.61 10.59
CA THR A 210 9.67 -12.66 9.72
C THR A 210 8.60 -13.74 9.53
N THR A 211 8.69 -14.45 8.42
CA THR A 211 7.87 -15.62 8.12
C THR A 211 8.77 -16.85 8.09
N VAL A 212 8.33 -17.93 8.71
CA VAL A 212 8.97 -19.25 8.73
C VAL A 212 7.95 -20.31 8.38
N PHE A 213 8.38 -21.53 8.11
CA PHE A 213 7.49 -22.65 7.81
C PHE A 213 7.57 -23.68 8.94
N ILE A 214 6.41 -24.19 9.35
CA ILE A 214 6.26 -25.20 10.40
C ILE A 214 5.35 -26.33 9.91
N GLU A 215 5.43 -27.49 10.56
CA GLU A 215 4.48 -28.58 10.33
C GLU A 215 3.07 -28.13 10.76
N LYS A 216 2.04 -28.48 10.00
CA LYS A 216 0.63 -28.16 10.34
C LYS A 216 0.24 -28.70 11.71
N SER A 217 0.81 -29.83 12.12
CA SER A 217 0.62 -30.42 13.44
C SER A 217 1.17 -29.59 14.61
N ALA A 218 2.07 -28.65 14.32
CA ALA A 218 2.66 -27.74 15.31
C ALA A 218 1.83 -26.47 15.55
N VAL A 219 0.72 -26.29 14.82
CA VAL A 219 -0.19 -25.18 15.02
C VAL A 219 -0.89 -25.32 16.36
N THR A 220 -0.82 -24.28 17.19
CA THR A 220 -1.40 -24.25 18.54
C THR A 220 -2.54 -23.24 18.63
N ARG A 221 -3.33 -23.30 19.73
CA ARG A 221 -4.46 -22.38 19.96
C ARG A 221 -4.05 -20.92 20.15
N ASP A 222 -2.81 -20.65 20.46
CA ASP A 222 -2.28 -19.28 20.61
C ASP A 222 -1.99 -18.63 19.25
N MET A 223 -1.92 -19.41 18.18
CA MET A 223 -1.77 -18.93 16.82
C MET A 223 -3.13 -18.46 16.26
N PHE A 224 -3.08 -17.57 15.31
CA PHE A 224 -4.26 -16.98 14.67
C PHE A 224 -4.09 -16.96 13.15
N PRO A 225 -5.17 -17.07 12.38
CA PRO A 225 -5.10 -16.86 10.93
C PRO A 225 -4.49 -15.50 10.60
N ALA A 226 -3.55 -15.47 9.64
CA ALA A 226 -2.80 -14.26 9.26
C ALA A 226 -2.58 -14.22 7.75
N GLY A 227 -2.02 -13.13 7.24
CA GLY A 227 -1.71 -12.97 5.82
C GLY A 227 -2.90 -13.28 4.92
N LEU A 228 -2.66 -14.02 3.83
CA LEU A 228 -3.71 -14.37 2.86
C LEU A 228 -4.82 -15.25 3.44
N SER A 229 -4.51 -16.09 4.46
CA SER A 229 -5.54 -16.89 5.13
C SER A 229 -6.53 -16.01 5.90
N ALA A 230 -6.06 -14.97 6.58
CA ALA A 230 -6.96 -14.02 7.24
C ALA A 230 -7.72 -13.14 6.22
N LEU A 231 -7.06 -12.75 5.12
CA LEU A 231 -7.69 -11.95 4.08
C LEU A 231 -8.83 -12.71 3.40
N SER A 232 -8.64 -14.01 3.12
CA SER A 232 -9.67 -14.85 2.51
C SER A 232 -10.91 -15.05 3.41
N GLU A 233 -10.76 -14.95 4.74
CA GLU A 233 -11.89 -14.96 5.66
C GLU A 233 -12.70 -13.64 5.69
N MET A 234 -12.10 -12.53 5.22
CA MET A 234 -12.69 -11.18 5.28
C MET A 234 -13.12 -10.64 3.91
N SER A 235 -12.75 -11.32 2.82
CA SER A 235 -12.96 -10.89 1.44
C SER A 235 -13.43 -12.05 0.56
N MET A 236 -13.58 -11.79 -0.75
CA MET A 236 -13.90 -12.81 -1.74
C MET A 236 -12.66 -13.53 -2.31
N LEU A 237 -11.50 -13.35 -1.69
CA LEU A 237 -10.28 -14.04 -2.08
C LEU A 237 -10.39 -15.54 -1.76
N ASN A 238 -9.98 -16.38 -2.71
CA ASN A 238 -9.89 -17.80 -2.45
C ASN A 238 -8.82 -18.10 -1.38
N PRO A 239 -9.04 -19.10 -0.50
CA PRO A 239 -8.03 -19.52 0.45
C PRO A 239 -6.70 -19.85 -0.24
N PRO A 240 -5.56 -19.45 0.34
CA PRO A 240 -4.24 -19.75 -0.24
C PRO A 240 -3.93 -21.26 -0.17
N ALA A 241 -3.14 -21.75 -1.12
CA ALA A 241 -2.69 -23.15 -1.13
C ALA A 241 -1.86 -23.51 0.12
N VAL A 242 -1.13 -22.54 0.69
CA VAL A 242 -0.38 -22.69 1.93
C VAL A 242 -1.01 -21.79 2.99
N GLU A 243 -1.57 -22.40 4.02
CA GLU A 243 -2.15 -21.69 5.14
C GLU A 243 -1.12 -20.79 5.82
N THR A 244 -1.54 -19.61 6.23
CA THR A 244 -0.71 -18.64 6.95
C THR A 244 -1.25 -18.39 8.34
N TRP A 245 -0.44 -18.66 9.34
CA TRP A 245 -0.73 -18.42 10.75
C TRP A 245 0.13 -17.29 11.31
N GLY A 246 -0.36 -16.61 12.30
CA GLY A 246 0.35 -15.56 13.03
C GLY A 246 0.60 -15.96 14.47
N MET A 247 1.75 -15.51 15.02
CA MET A 247 2.08 -15.64 16.43
C MET A 247 2.84 -14.39 16.89
N VAL A 248 2.60 -13.97 18.13
CA VAL A 248 3.29 -12.82 18.72
C VAL A 248 4.59 -13.25 19.37
N GLY A 249 5.71 -12.66 18.95
CA GLY A 249 7.03 -12.97 19.52
C GLY A 249 7.46 -14.43 19.28
N GLY A 250 8.39 -14.88 20.07
CA GLY A 250 8.79 -16.29 20.12
C GLY A 250 9.79 -16.74 19.06
N LYS A 251 10.41 -17.90 19.35
CA LYS A 251 11.14 -18.74 18.40
C LYS A 251 10.52 -20.12 18.45
N ILE A 252 10.18 -20.69 17.31
CA ILE A 252 9.67 -22.06 17.24
C ILE A 252 10.80 -23.01 16.90
N LYS A 253 10.98 -24.04 17.72
CA LYS A 253 11.89 -25.14 17.43
C LYS A 253 11.37 -25.92 16.22
N GLY A 254 12.25 -26.31 15.30
CA GLY A 254 11.88 -27.06 14.11
C GLY A 254 11.29 -26.24 12.95
N SER A 255 11.31 -24.89 13.03
CA SER A 255 10.91 -24.05 11.90
C SER A 255 11.94 -24.05 10.78
N ALA A 256 11.47 -24.10 9.53
CA ALA A 256 12.29 -24.00 8.32
C ALA A 256 12.21 -22.59 7.72
N GLN A 257 13.28 -22.15 7.05
CA GLN A 257 13.33 -20.87 6.33
C GLN A 257 12.64 -20.94 4.95
N LYS A 258 12.46 -22.17 4.42
CA LYS A 258 11.85 -22.41 3.13
C LYS A 258 10.76 -23.46 3.24
N LEU A 259 9.73 -23.32 2.43
CA LEU A 259 8.72 -24.33 2.23
C LEU A 259 9.35 -25.56 1.55
N ILE A 260 9.16 -26.74 2.13
CA ILE A 260 9.65 -28.00 1.60
C ILE A 260 8.48 -28.83 1.06
N ASP A 261 7.38 -28.89 1.83
CA ASP A 261 6.19 -29.67 1.51
C ASP A 261 4.93 -28.85 1.84
N SER A 262 4.23 -28.41 0.81
CA SER A 262 3.02 -27.57 0.96
C SER A 262 1.81 -28.32 1.54
N GLU A 263 1.81 -29.66 1.48
CA GLU A 263 0.73 -30.46 2.07
C GLU A 263 0.88 -30.62 3.57
N LYS A 264 2.12 -30.69 4.06
CA LYS A 264 2.44 -30.91 5.48
C LYS A 264 2.77 -29.66 6.26
N GLN A 265 3.21 -28.61 5.58
CA GLN A 265 3.67 -27.38 6.20
C GLN A 265 2.71 -26.22 5.97
N CYS A 266 2.77 -25.25 6.89
CA CYS A 266 2.10 -23.99 6.79
C CYS A 266 3.09 -22.83 7.05
N ALA A 267 2.78 -21.64 6.59
CA ALA A 267 3.54 -20.44 6.88
C ALA A 267 3.18 -19.92 8.28
N LEU A 268 4.20 -19.51 9.04
CA LEU A 268 4.02 -18.86 10.33
C LEU A 268 4.69 -17.50 10.33
N GLN A 269 3.89 -16.46 10.49
CA GLN A 269 4.32 -15.08 10.63
C GLN A 269 4.58 -14.75 12.11
N LEU A 270 5.77 -14.25 12.41
CA LEU A 270 6.11 -13.75 13.74
C LEU A 270 5.82 -12.26 13.82
N TRP A 271 4.81 -11.88 14.58
CA TRP A 271 4.31 -10.52 14.70
C TRP A 271 5.03 -9.72 15.78
N ARG A 272 5.17 -8.42 15.55
CA ARG A 272 5.78 -7.46 16.49
C ARG A 272 4.86 -7.11 17.66
N TYR A 273 3.55 -7.26 17.46
CA TYR A 273 2.49 -7.01 18.45
C TYR A 273 1.30 -7.91 18.17
N ASP A 274 0.38 -7.99 19.12
CA ASP A 274 -0.84 -8.81 18.99
C ASP A 274 -1.97 -8.02 18.32
N PRO A 275 -2.27 -8.25 17.05
CA PRO A 275 -3.32 -7.53 16.33
C PRO A 275 -4.72 -7.86 16.82
N ARG A 276 -4.92 -9.01 17.47
CA ARG A 276 -6.21 -9.43 18.04
C ARG A 276 -6.67 -8.52 19.18
N ARG A 277 -5.72 -7.84 19.85
CA ARG A 277 -6.03 -6.86 20.90
C ARG A 277 -6.55 -5.54 20.35
N ILE A 278 -6.34 -5.28 19.06
CA ILE A 278 -6.86 -4.10 18.37
C ILE A 278 -8.30 -4.37 17.91
N SER A 279 -8.57 -5.53 17.34
CA SER A 279 -9.93 -5.96 17.01
C SER A 279 -10.66 -6.44 18.25
N GLN A 280 -11.92 -6.11 18.40
CA GLN A 280 -12.74 -6.65 19.50
C GLN A 280 -13.25 -8.06 19.19
N THR A 281 -12.95 -8.59 18.02
CA THR A 281 -13.42 -9.90 17.53
C THR A 281 -12.47 -11.05 17.87
N GLY A 282 -11.28 -10.75 18.43
CA GLY A 282 -10.24 -11.75 18.70
C GLY A 282 -9.50 -12.24 17.43
N ARG A 283 -9.81 -11.67 16.25
CA ARG A 283 -9.12 -11.91 14.98
C ARG A 283 -8.12 -10.80 14.70
N VAL A 284 -7.29 -10.98 13.69
CA VAL A 284 -6.44 -9.91 13.15
C VAL A 284 -7.32 -8.71 12.76
N ASP A 285 -6.94 -7.51 13.18
CA ASP A 285 -7.63 -6.30 12.74
C ASP A 285 -7.29 -5.94 11.29
N VAL A 286 -8.21 -5.27 10.63
CA VAL A 286 -8.13 -4.93 9.20
C VAL A 286 -6.92 -4.06 8.87
N LEU A 287 -6.58 -3.10 9.73
CA LEU A 287 -5.47 -2.16 9.48
C LEU A 287 -4.10 -2.86 9.64
N SER A 288 -3.96 -3.72 10.66
CA SER A 288 -2.75 -4.54 10.82
C SER A 288 -2.61 -5.58 9.71
N LEU A 289 -3.73 -6.16 9.25
CA LEU A 289 -3.72 -7.08 8.12
C LEU A 289 -3.29 -6.37 6.84
N ALA A 290 -3.88 -5.23 6.52
CA ALA A 290 -3.49 -4.40 5.38
C ALA A 290 -2.01 -4.00 5.43
N ALA A 291 -1.51 -3.57 6.61
CA ALA A 291 -0.10 -3.24 6.79
C ALA A 291 0.82 -4.46 6.63
N SER A 292 0.36 -5.67 6.99
CA SER A 292 1.15 -6.91 6.85
C SER A 292 1.28 -7.38 5.39
N LEU A 293 0.33 -7.02 4.55
CA LEU A 293 0.25 -7.37 3.13
C LEU A 293 0.64 -6.21 2.20
N ALA A 294 1.12 -5.09 2.76
CA ALA A 294 1.45 -3.89 1.98
C ALA A 294 2.53 -4.12 0.90
N ASP A 295 3.35 -5.14 1.06
CA ASP A 295 4.41 -5.52 0.11
C ASP A 295 3.99 -6.69 -0.80
N ASP A 296 2.75 -7.20 -0.69
CA ASP A 296 2.24 -8.25 -1.57
C ASP A 296 2.07 -7.71 -3.00
N MET A 297 2.46 -8.53 -3.99
CA MET A 297 2.55 -8.11 -5.39
C MET A 297 1.34 -8.55 -6.24
N ASP A 298 0.32 -9.15 -5.65
CA ASP A 298 -0.88 -9.63 -6.35
C ASP A 298 -1.97 -8.54 -6.38
N GLU A 299 -2.41 -8.16 -7.58
CA GLU A 299 -3.45 -7.14 -7.78
C GLU A 299 -4.80 -7.52 -7.13
N ARG A 300 -5.12 -8.82 -7.05
CA ARG A 300 -6.33 -9.31 -6.39
C ARG A 300 -6.25 -9.11 -4.88
N VAL A 301 -5.06 -9.34 -4.31
CA VAL A 301 -4.82 -9.10 -2.88
C VAL A 301 -4.99 -7.61 -2.58
N GLU A 302 -4.42 -6.74 -3.41
CA GLU A 302 -4.55 -5.28 -3.26
C GLU A 302 -6.01 -4.84 -3.32
N GLN A 303 -6.77 -5.31 -4.31
CA GLN A 303 -8.20 -5.03 -4.42
C GLN A 303 -8.98 -5.48 -3.18
N CYS A 304 -8.73 -6.70 -2.70
CA CYS A 304 -9.37 -7.21 -1.49
C CYS A 304 -9.01 -6.38 -0.24
N ILE A 305 -7.77 -5.90 -0.15
CA ILE A 305 -7.34 -4.99 0.93
C ILE A 305 -8.09 -3.67 0.84
N GLU A 306 -8.20 -3.07 -0.34
CA GLU A 306 -8.97 -1.84 -0.54
C GLU A 306 -10.44 -2.03 -0.14
N GLU A 307 -11.07 -3.13 -0.55
CA GLU A 307 -12.47 -3.44 -0.20
C GLU A 307 -12.70 -3.59 1.31
N ILE A 308 -11.78 -4.22 2.04
CA ILE A 308 -11.91 -4.36 3.50
C ILE A 308 -11.59 -3.05 4.23
N LEU A 309 -10.70 -2.22 3.71
CA LEU A 309 -10.40 -0.89 4.25
C LEU A 309 -11.57 0.08 4.04
N GLU A 310 -12.26 0.05 2.89
CA GLU A 310 -13.44 0.89 2.62
C GLU A 310 -14.60 0.62 3.60
N LYS A 311 -14.61 -0.51 4.28
CA LYS A 311 -15.60 -0.82 5.35
C LYS A 311 -15.25 -0.20 6.71
N VAL A 312 -14.05 0.36 6.84
CA VAL A 312 -13.57 0.99 8.09
C VAL A 312 -13.98 2.46 8.16
N TRP A 313 -14.11 3.15 7.00
CA TRP A 313 -14.46 4.58 6.90
C TRP A 313 -15.72 4.87 6.13
#